data_b49a1c7b6d110a6da6d3b6929af32ad7
#
_entry.id   b49a1c7b6d110a6da6d3b6929af32ad7
#
_cell.length_a   1.000
_cell.length_b   1.000
_cell.length_c   1.000
_cell.angle_alpha   90.00
_cell.angle_beta   90.00
_cell.angle_gamma   90.00
#
_symmetry.space_group_name_H-M   'P 1'
#
loop_
_entity.id
_entity.type
_entity.pdbx_description
1 polymer ?
#
loop_
_entity_poly.entity_id
_entity_poly.type
_entity_poly.pdbx_seq_one_letter_code
_entity_poly.pdbx_strand_id
1 'polypeptide(L)'
;MAVIVSLGVTAGALAATALPSSAGASAPDQQFPRVDQPGVTDTEIHVGGVTSKTNPLGGNYASSFDGVKAYFNMVNSSKDKGIYGRKLKLTSERDDQLGNNRQEVQGLLSEDNVFAAMPIASLLFTGADLLGSAGVPTFGWNINAEWGSEQGAGPPNLFGEKGSFLCFTCAGSLLPLFAKTVKAKKIGVLAYQVPQSADCAKGIQASFDKYPSAKIEFLDTSLSFGVTDLSNDVSQMKDKGVDLVTTCMDNNGTLTQAKEMKKQGLDAKQYLPNAYDQKFIQENGPFFQGSYALTFFTPFEVKDKPKGLKDFQKWMKKGGFTQNENSLAGWINADLLYQGLKAAGPDFTRQKIVDAINSMTDYTANGLLAGIDWRTGHSQESTNGCVVLSKIENGKFKPAFGQSGKPFVCYPNQPAQLPAKFVASSGQAGFAKESGQ
;
A
#
# COMPACT_ATOMS: atom_id res chain seq x y z
N MET A 1 64.63 -70.91 55.92
CA MET A 1 64.02 -71.88 55.06
C MET A 1 62.55 -71.93 55.44
N ALA A 2 61.79 -71.09 54.92
CA ALA A 2 60.33 -71.10 55.25
C ALA A 2 59.62 -70.81 53.92
N VAL A 3 58.82 -71.78 53.55
CA VAL A 3 57.84 -71.73 52.44
C VAL A 3 56.58 -71.16 52.96
N ILE A 4 56.07 -70.05 52.41
CA ILE A 4 54.74 -69.58 52.73
C ILE A 4 53.87 -69.71 51.47
N VAL A 5 52.80 -70.49 51.58
CA VAL A 5 51.74 -70.67 50.60
C VAL A 5 50.74 -69.56 50.81
N SER A 6 50.44 -68.75 49.83
CA SER A 6 49.27 -67.81 49.94
C SER A 6 48.18 -68.24 48.96
N LEU A 7 46.99 -68.47 49.58
CA LEU A 7 45.74 -68.70 48.86
C LEU A 7 45.25 -67.40 48.15
N GLY A 8 44.97 -67.50 46.89
CA GLY A 8 44.29 -66.45 46.15
C GLY A 8 42.78 -66.50 46.25
N VAL A 9 42.15 -65.43 46.62
CA VAL A 9 40.70 -65.21 46.55
C VAL A 9 40.36 -64.48 45.31
N THR A 10 39.64 -65.12 44.40
CA THR A 10 39.09 -64.48 43.19
C THR A 10 37.81 -63.73 43.52
N ALA A 11 37.85 -62.38 43.44
CA ALA A 11 36.66 -61.56 43.51
C ALA A 11 36.16 -61.32 42.08
N GLY A 12 34.96 -61.77 41.79
CA GLY A 12 34.30 -61.53 40.51
C GLY A 12 33.84 -60.08 40.40
N ALA A 13 34.35 -59.37 39.40
CA ALA A 13 33.89 -58.02 39.05
C ALA A 13 32.68 -58.11 38.12
N LEU A 14 31.51 -57.65 38.60
CA LEU A 14 30.33 -57.38 37.80
C LEU A 14 30.65 -56.12 36.93
N ALA A 15 30.81 -56.32 35.65
CA ALA A 15 30.90 -55.23 34.69
C ALA A 15 29.50 -54.63 34.44
N ALA A 16 29.23 -53.47 35.04
CA ALA A 16 28.06 -52.65 34.67
C ALA A 16 28.31 -52.02 33.30
N THR A 17 27.61 -52.49 32.27
CA THR A 17 27.59 -51.86 30.93
C THR A 17 26.78 -50.58 31.05
N ALA A 18 27.47 -49.44 31.12
CA ALA A 18 26.90 -48.12 30.94
C ALA A 18 26.43 -47.99 29.48
N LEU A 19 25.15 -47.88 29.25
CA LEU A 19 24.59 -47.47 27.95
C LEU A 19 25.07 -46.05 27.65
N PRO A 20 25.55 -45.74 26.42
CA PRO A 20 25.89 -44.39 26.06
C PRO A 20 24.58 -43.56 26.05
N SER A 21 24.49 -42.57 26.93
CA SER A 21 23.48 -41.52 26.84
C SER A 21 23.62 -40.89 25.43
N SER A 22 22.62 -41.09 24.61
CA SER A 22 22.49 -40.33 23.37
C SER A 22 22.33 -38.81 23.75
N ALA A 23 23.48 -38.14 23.79
CA ALA A 23 23.47 -36.68 23.76
C ALA A 23 22.69 -36.31 22.50
N GLY A 24 21.48 -35.79 22.67
CA GLY A 24 20.73 -35.25 21.57
C GLY A 24 21.59 -34.24 20.86
N ALA A 25 21.99 -34.55 19.62
CA ALA A 25 22.64 -33.61 18.76
C ALA A 25 21.67 -32.44 18.61
N SER A 26 21.94 -31.33 19.30
CA SER A 26 21.33 -30.05 18.99
C SER A 26 21.58 -29.81 17.51
N ALA A 27 20.50 -29.58 16.74
CA ALA A 27 20.68 -29.17 15.35
C ALA A 27 21.67 -27.99 15.35
N PRO A 28 22.61 -27.94 14.41
CA PRO A 28 23.59 -26.86 14.38
C PRO A 28 22.81 -25.55 14.34
N ASP A 29 23.11 -24.64 15.26
CA ASP A 29 22.62 -23.26 15.21
C ASP A 29 22.98 -22.74 13.82
N GLN A 30 21.97 -22.45 13.02
CA GLN A 30 22.17 -21.95 11.66
C GLN A 30 22.75 -20.54 11.78
N GLN A 31 24.08 -20.45 11.74
CA GLN A 31 24.79 -19.20 11.92
C GLN A 31 24.70 -18.39 10.61
N PHE A 32 23.85 -17.38 10.60
CA PHE A 32 23.75 -16.44 9.48
C PHE A 32 24.95 -15.50 9.46
N PRO A 33 25.38 -15.02 8.26
CA PRO A 33 26.49 -14.10 8.16
C PRO A 33 26.19 -12.79 8.89
N ARG A 34 27.26 -12.17 9.40
CA ARG A 34 27.17 -10.80 9.92
C ARG A 34 26.86 -9.85 8.77
N VAL A 35 25.92 -8.95 9.00
CA VAL A 35 25.54 -7.89 8.06
C VAL A 35 25.97 -6.55 8.63
N ASP A 36 26.94 -5.92 7.98
CA ASP A 36 27.45 -4.59 8.37
C ASP A 36 26.73 -3.50 7.55
N GLN A 37 25.55 -3.15 8.01
CA GLN A 37 24.68 -2.13 7.40
C GLN A 37 24.06 -1.24 8.49
N PRO A 38 23.85 0.06 8.21
CA PRO A 38 23.12 0.92 9.15
C PRO A 38 21.77 0.31 9.55
N GLY A 39 21.43 0.37 10.83
CA GLY A 39 20.17 -0.18 11.33
C GLY A 39 20.07 -1.71 11.39
N VAL A 40 21.17 -2.44 11.18
CA VAL A 40 21.20 -3.90 11.32
C VAL A 40 22.10 -4.28 12.49
N THR A 41 21.58 -5.11 13.38
CA THR A 41 22.31 -5.76 14.47
C THR A 41 22.35 -7.27 14.26
N ASP A 42 23.01 -8.00 15.16
CA ASP A 42 23.02 -9.46 15.11
C ASP A 42 21.62 -10.07 15.31
N THR A 43 20.68 -9.34 15.93
CA THR A 43 19.35 -9.84 16.31
C THR A 43 18.16 -9.04 15.73
N GLU A 44 18.41 -7.89 15.13
CA GLU A 44 17.35 -6.99 14.68
C GLU A 44 17.68 -6.27 13.37
N ILE A 45 16.63 -5.93 12.61
CA ILE A 45 16.65 -5.00 11.47
C ILE A 45 15.72 -3.85 11.84
N HIS A 46 16.26 -2.66 11.93
CA HIS A 46 15.55 -1.45 12.34
C HIS A 46 14.96 -0.73 11.12
N VAL A 47 13.69 -0.44 11.20
CA VAL A 47 12.93 0.31 10.19
C VAL A 47 12.37 1.54 10.86
N GLY A 48 12.43 2.68 10.19
CA GLY A 48 11.82 3.92 10.69
C GLY A 48 10.71 4.40 9.77
N GLY A 49 9.70 5.03 10.33
CA GLY A 49 8.57 5.57 9.59
C GLY A 49 8.37 7.06 9.78
N VAL A 50 7.83 7.71 8.77
CA VAL A 50 7.31 9.08 8.83
C VAL A 50 5.90 9.08 8.29
N THR A 51 4.98 9.77 8.93
CA THR A 51 3.60 9.93 8.45
C THR A 51 3.03 11.28 8.88
N SER A 52 2.05 11.80 8.15
CA SER A 52 1.29 13.00 8.54
C SER A 52 0.27 12.66 9.64
N LYS A 53 0.78 12.24 10.81
CA LYS A 53 -0.04 11.78 11.94
C LYS A 53 -0.93 12.90 12.47
N THR A 54 -0.35 14.07 12.73
CA THR A 54 -1.08 15.29 13.05
C THR A 54 -1.44 16.02 11.77
N ASN A 55 -2.73 16.09 11.48
CA ASN A 55 -3.22 16.72 10.25
C ASN A 55 -4.64 17.27 10.44
N PRO A 56 -5.06 18.31 9.67
CA PRO A 56 -6.41 18.87 9.72
C PRO A 56 -7.42 18.11 8.84
N LEU A 57 -6.99 17.08 8.11
CA LEU A 57 -7.78 16.42 7.06
C LEU A 57 -8.69 15.30 7.59
N GLY A 58 -8.59 14.97 8.89
CA GLY A 58 -9.40 13.94 9.54
C GLY A 58 -9.01 12.50 9.22
N GLY A 59 -7.95 12.28 8.44
CA GLY A 59 -7.43 10.95 8.12
C GLY A 59 -6.64 10.35 9.29
N ASN A 60 -6.85 9.07 9.60
CA ASN A 60 -6.03 8.32 10.56
C ASN A 60 -4.78 7.76 9.87
N TYR A 61 -3.86 8.64 9.49
CA TYR A 61 -2.64 8.25 8.77
C TYR A 61 -1.65 7.47 9.66
N ALA A 62 -1.65 7.71 10.97
CA ALA A 62 -0.83 6.97 11.94
C ALA A 62 -1.12 5.46 11.93
N SER A 63 -2.32 5.03 11.54
CA SER A 63 -2.67 3.61 11.43
C SER A 63 -1.80 2.85 10.40
N SER A 64 -1.09 3.54 9.52
CA SER A 64 -0.11 2.91 8.64
C SER A 64 0.98 2.18 9.42
N PHE A 65 1.43 2.73 10.53
CA PHE A 65 2.39 2.08 11.42
C PHE A 65 1.81 0.83 12.10
N ASP A 66 0.51 0.80 12.37
CA ASP A 66 -0.16 -0.39 12.89
C ASP A 66 -0.06 -1.56 11.91
N GLY A 67 -0.22 -1.28 10.61
CA GLY A 67 -0.05 -2.27 9.54
C GLY A 67 1.36 -2.84 9.49
N VAL A 68 2.38 -1.98 9.58
CA VAL A 68 3.78 -2.39 9.63
C VAL A 68 4.04 -3.26 10.86
N LYS A 69 3.61 -2.81 12.05
CA LYS A 69 3.77 -3.57 13.30
C LYS A 69 3.08 -4.92 13.25
N ALA A 70 1.87 -4.98 12.69
CA ALA A 70 1.13 -6.23 12.54
C ALA A 70 1.86 -7.22 11.63
N TYR A 71 2.41 -6.76 10.50
CA TYR A 71 3.20 -7.58 9.59
C TYR A 71 4.49 -8.08 10.26
N PHE A 72 5.24 -7.19 10.90
CA PHE A 72 6.47 -7.55 11.61
C PHE A 72 6.19 -8.54 12.75
N ASN A 73 5.10 -8.37 13.49
CA ASN A 73 4.67 -9.32 14.50
C ASN A 73 4.37 -10.70 13.91
N MET A 74 3.78 -10.76 12.71
CA MET A 74 3.55 -12.01 11.99
C MET A 74 4.88 -12.72 11.67
N VAL A 75 5.81 -12.00 11.05
CA VAL A 75 7.13 -12.52 10.67
C VAL A 75 7.91 -12.97 11.91
N ASN A 76 7.97 -12.12 12.93
CA ASN A 76 8.72 -12.38 14.16
C ASN A 76 8.11 -13.52 15.02
N SER A 77 6.83 -13.84 14.80
CA SER A 77 6.13 -14.97 15.48
C SER A 77 6.18 -16.27 14.65
N SER A 78 6.81 -16.26 13.48
CA SER A 78 7.01 -17.46 12.66
C SER A 78 7.96 -18.45 13.35
N LYS A 79 8.05 -19.67 12.83
CA LYS A 79 9.02 -20.67 13.33
C LYS A 79 10.48 -20.18 13.25
N ASP A 80 10.78 -19.34 12.27
CA ASP A 80 12.11 -18.78 12.01
C ASP A 80 12.38 -17.53 12.88
N LYS A 81 11.40 -17.09 13.69
CA LYS A 81 11.46 -15.96 14.63
C LYS A 81 12.00 -14.65 14.02
N GLY A 82 11.63 -14.38 12.77
CA GLY A 82 12.10 -13.23 11.99
C GLY A 82 12.64 -13.64 10.63
N ILE A 83 13.73 -13.05 10.21
CA ILE A 83 14.43 -13.38 8.98
C ILE A 83 15.94 -13.42 9.22
N TYR A 84 16.61 -14.51 8.81
CA TYR A 84 18.06 -14.70 8.95
C TYR A 84 18.59 -14.44 10.37
N GLY A 85 17.87 -14.95 11.38
CA GLY A 85 18.19 -14.79 12.80
C GLY A 85 17.84 -13.41 13.40
N ARG A 86 17.24 -12.50 12.62
CA ARG A 86 16.93 -11.12 13.02
C ARG A 86 15.43 -10.84 13.03
N LYS A 87 14.96 -10.12 14.04
CA LYS A 87 13.60 -9.60 14.10
C LYS A 87 13.47 -8.30 13.32
N LEU A 88 12.37 -8.11 12.61
CA LEU A 88 12.01 -6.82 12.03
C LEU A 88 11.41 -5.93 13.11
N LYS A 89 11.87 -4.70 13.21
CA LYS A 89 11.34 -3.74 14.19
C LYS A 89 11.09 -2.37 13.55
N LEU A 90 9.92 -1.83 13.79
CA LEU A 90 9.65 -0.41 13.59
C LEU A 90 10.14 0.32 14.83
N THR A 91 11.32 0.94 14.74
CA THR A 91 12.02 1.56 15.87
C THR A 91 11.73 3.05 16.01
N SER A 92 11.18 3.67 14.96
CA SER A 92 10.87 5.09 14.92
C SER A 92 9.55 5.34 14.20
N GLU A 93 8.70 6.19 14.78
CA GLU A 93 7.38 6.58 14.27
C GLU A 93 7.27 8.11 14.32
N ARG A 94 7.84 8.79 13.31
CA ARG A 94 7.92 10.25 13.25
C ARG A 94 6.65 10.86 12.66
N ASP A 95 6.30 12.05 13.16
CA ASP A 95 5.13 12.83 12.71
C ASP A 95 5.60 14.08 11.96
N ASP A 96 5.37 14.12 10.65
CA ASP A 96 5.77 15.25 9.81
C ASP A 96 4.85 16.48 9.93
N GLN A 97 3.72 16.36 10.59
CA GLN A 97 2.73 17.44 10.79
C GLN A 97 2.42 18.21 9.49
N LEU A 98 2.46 17.50 8.34
CA LEU A 98 2.38 18.01 6.97
C LEU A 98 3.58 18.84 6.51
N GLY A 99 4.14 19.69 7.35
CA GLY A 99 5.15 20.67 6.95
C GLY A 99 6.60 20.25 7.18
N ASN A 100 6.85 19.27 8.05
CA ASN A 100 8.19 18.95 8.55
C ASN A 100 8.77 17.65 7.95
N ASN A 101 8.21 17.13 6.87
CA ASN A 101 8.60 15.84 6.32
C ASN A 101 10.11 15.72 6.07
N ARG A 102 10.73 16.74 5.47
CA ARG A 102 12.18 16.74 5.21
C ARG A 102 13.00 16.64 6.49
N GLN A 103 12.61 17.38 7.55
CA GLN A 103 13.28 17.35 8.85
C GLN A 103 13.14 15.96 9.50
N GLU A 104 11.95 15.38 9.46
CA GLU A 104 11.69 14.07 10.05
C GLU A 104 12.43 12.95 9.29
N VAL A 105 12.51 13.03 7.96
CA VAL A 105 13.34 12.13 7.15
C VAL A 105 14.81 12.27 7.50
N GLN A 106 15.32 13.50 7.69
CA GLN A 106 16.70 13.70 8.12
C GLN A 106 16.96 13.07 9.50
N GLY A 107 16.00 13.17 10.43
CA GLY A 107 16.07 12.49 11.73
C GLY A 107 16.14 10.97 11.62
N LEU A 108 15.37 10.33 10.69
CA LEU A 108 15.50 8.90 10.43
C LEU A 108 16.93 8.50 10.02
N LEU A 109 17.59 9.34 9.22
CA LEU A 109 18.92 9.06 8.70
C LEU A 109 20.04 9.30 9.73
N SER A 110 19.94 10.39 10.50
CA SER A 110 21.03 10.86 11.37
C SER A 110 20.90 10.41 12.82
N GLU A 111 19.68 10.27 13.33
CA GLU A 111 19.41 9.97 14.74
C GLU A 111 18.98 8.52 14.95
N ASP A 112 18.06 8.02 14.12
CA ASP A 112 17.43 6.72 14.32
C ASP A 112 18.23 5.56 13.70
N ASN A 113 19.19 5.86 12.83
CA ASN A 113 20.06 4.88 12.18
C ASN A 113 19.30 3.68 11.61
N VAL A 114 18.32 3.94 10.75
CA VAL A 114 17.43 2.90 10.22
C VAL A 114 18.02 2.20 8.99
N PHE A 115 17.71 0.93 8.81
CA PHE A 115 18.08 0.16 7.61
C PHE A 115 17.20 0.49 6.41
N ALA A 116 15.90 0.62 6.64
CA ALA A 116 14.89 0.98 5.65
C ALA A 116 13.97 2.07 6.19
N ALA A 117 13.37 2.84 5.31
CA ALA A 117 12.44 3.92 5.64
C ALA A 117 11.03 3.63 5.11
N MET A 118 10.03 4.02 5.90
CA MET A 118 8.60 3.86 5.57
C MET A 118 7.84 5.19 5.71
N PRO A 119 8.01 6.13 4.76
CA PRO A 119 7.19 7.35 4.68
C PRO A 119 5.79 7.01 4.14
N ILE A 120 5.02 6.22 4.91
CA ILE A 120 3.69 5.77 4.55
C ILE A 120 2.68 6.82 5.00
N ALA A 121 1.78 7.19 4.10
CA ALA A 121 0.79 8.25 4.36
C ALA A 121 1.43 9.59 4.75
N SER A 122 2.60 9.90 4.20
CA SER A 122 3.17 11.24 4.15
C SER A 122 2.51 12.01 3.01
N LEU A 123 1.75 13.04 3.36
CA LEU A 123 0.97 13.80 2.36
C LEU A 123 1.86 14.73 1.51
N LEU A 124 2.99 15.16 2.05
CA LEU A 124 4.04 15.93 1.35
C LEU A 124 5.38 15.21 1.56
N PHE A 125 5.98 14.69 0.48
CA PHE A 125 7.21 13.90 0.58
C PHE A 125 8.46 14.71 0.23
N THR A 126 8.65 15.84 0.92
CA THR A 126 9.76 16.78 0.67
C THR A 126 11.15 16.25 1.05
N GLY A 127 11.24 15.13 1.76
CA GLY A 127 12.50 14.45 2.12
C GLY A 127 12.92 13.33 1.18
N ALA A 128 12.22 13.12 0.06
CA ALA A 128 12.48 12.03 -0.87
C ALA A 128 13.91 12.00 -1.43
N ASP A 129 14.47 13.16 -1.77
CA ASP A 129 15.83 13.31 -2.30
C ASP A 129 16.90 12.86 -1.28
N LEU A 130 16.67 13.04 0.02
CA LEU A 130 17.57 12.59 1.07
C LEU A 130 17.62 11.04 1.12
N LEU A 131 16.45 10.39 1.07
CA LEU A 131 16.35 8.92 1.06
C LEU A 131 16.87 8.33 -0.25
N GLY A 132 16.54 8.97 -1.38
CA GLY A 132 17.02 8.58 -2.71
C GLY A 132 18.55 8.61 -2.78
N SER A 133 19.16 9.73 -2.40
CA SER A 133 20.63 9.92 -2.44
C SER A 133 21.38 9.04 -1.43
N ALA A 134 20.77 8.73 -0.28
CA ALA A 134 21.36 7.83 0.71
C ALA A 134 21.22 6.34 0.37
N GLY A 135 20.54 6.00 -0.74
CA GLY A 135 20.32 4.60 -1.16
C GLY A 135 19.52 3.78 -0.14
N VAL A 136 18.71 4.42 0.69
CA VAL A 136 17.89 3.75 1.70
C VAL A 136 16.67 3.10 1.03
N PRO A 137 16.47 1.78 1.15
CA PRO A 137 15.24 1.14 0.68
C PRO A 137 14.04 1.81 1.35
N THR A 138 13.19 2.45 0.55
CA THR A 138 12.12 3.32 1.01
C THR A 138 10.79 2.82 0.48
N PHE A 139 9.82 2.64 1.38
CA PHE A 139 8.51 2.06 1.08
C PHE A 139 7.41 3.00 1.54
N GLY A 140 6.46 3.32 0.68
CA GLY A 140 5.45 4.26 1.11
C GLY A 140 4.33 4.51 0.12
N TRP A 141 3.70 5.66 0.25
CA TRP A 141 2.50 6.03 -0.48
C TRP A 141 2.85 6.91 -1.68
N ASN A 142 2.80 6.36 -2.88
CA ASN A 142 3.25 7.02 -4.11
C ASN A 142 2.27 8.05 -4.70
N ILE A 143 1.73 8.92 -3.84
CA ILE A 143 0.82 10.00 -4.24
C ILE A 143 1.53 11.31 -4.61
N ASN A 144 2.84 11.38 -4.47
CA ASN A 144 3.65 12.58 -4.71
C ASN A 144 4.56 12.38 -5.91
N ALA A 145 4.90 13.45 -6.62
CA ALA A 145 5.75 13.42 -7.80
C ALA A 145 7.16 12.83 -7.52
N GLU A 146 7.62 12.98 -6.30
CA GLU A 146 8.95 12.52 -5.86
C GLU A 146 9.13 11.00 -5.92
N TRP A 147 8.06 10.21 -5.95
CA TRP A 147 8.11 8.76 -6.08
C TRP A 147 8.51 8.26 -7.47
N GLY A 148 8.41 9.10 -8.47
CA GLY A 148 8.69 8.76 -9.85
C GLY A 148 9.11 9.96 -10.68
N SER A 149 9.05 9.82 -12.00
CA SER A 149 9.37 10.88 -12.94
C SER A 149 8.50 10.78 -14.19
N GLU A 150 8.02 11.92 -14.68
CA GLU A 150 7.34 12.00 -15.98
C GLU A 150 8.31 11.79 -17.16
N GLN A 151 9.61 11.96 -16.92
CA GLN A 151 10.65 11.92 -17.96
C GLN A 151 11.52 10.66 -17.89
N GLY A 152 11.17 9.69 -17.07
CA GLY A 152 11.95 8.45 -16.91
C GLY A 152 11.65 7.70 -15.62
N ALA A 153 12.58 6.82 -15.22
CA ALA A 153 12.48 6.12 -13.95
C ALA A 153 12.77 7.05 -12.78
N GLY A 154 11.95 6.99 -11.74
CA GLY A 154 12.25 7.63 -10.45
C GLY A 154 13.45 6.96 -9.74
N PRO A 155 13.80 7.42 -8.53
CA PRO A 155 14.87 6.80 -7.76
C PRO A 155 14.61 5.30 -7.55
N PRO A 156 15.59 4.42 -7.86
CA PRO A 156 15.38 2.97 -7.89
C PRO A 156 15.12 2.33 -6.51
N ASN A 157 15.37 3.07 -5.44
CA ASN A 157 15.18 2.65 -4.05
C ASN A 157 13.90 3.18 -3.39
N LEU A 158 13.03 3.89 -4.14
CA LEU A 158 11.73 4.37 -3.66
C LEU A 158 10.60 3.48 -4.21
N PHE A 159 9.92 2.74 -3.35
CA PHE A 159 8.89 1.75 -3.70
C PHE A 159 7.51 2.18 -3.16
N GLY A 160 6.58 2.46 -4.04
CA GLY A 160 5.20 2.79 -3.65
C GLY A 160 4.33 1.54 -3.48
N GLU A 161 3.37 1.54 -2.58
CA GLU A 161 2.50 0.39 -2.34
C GLU A 161 1.57 0.07 -3.53
N LYS A 162 1.37 1.02 -4.43
CA LYS A 162 0.54 0.85 -5.64
C LYS A 162 1.35 0.54 -6.89
N GLY A 163 2.64 0.30 -6.73
CA GLY A 163 3.58 0.05 -7.82
C GLY A 163 4.23 1.32 -8.32
N SER A 164 4.06 1.60 -9.59
CA SER A 164 4.69 2.74 -10.25
C SER A 164 4.21 4.09 -9.74
N PHE A 165 4.95 5.09 -10.11
CA PHE A 165 4.57 6.49 -9.97
C PHE A 165 3.16 6.76 -10.52
N LEU A 166 2.33 7.41 -9.71
CA LEU A 166 1.01 7.86 -10.14
C LEU A 166 1.12 9.23 -10.80
N CYS A 167 1.10 9.25 -12.12
CA CYS A 167 1.06 10.51 -12.86
C CYS A 167 -0.32 11.14 -12.75
N PHE A 168 -0.50 12.08 -11.84
CA PHE A 168 -1.80 12.72 -11.64
C PHE A 168 -2.20 13.64 -12.79
N THR A 169 -1.24 14.20 -13.54
CA THR A 169 -1.52 15.04 -14.72
C THR A 169 -1.75 14.24 -15.99
N CYS A 170 -1.42 12.94 -16.00
CA CYS A 170 -1.52 12.10 -17.19
C CYS A 170 -2.97 11.71 -17.49
N ALA A 171 -3.29 11.65 -18.78
CA ALA A 171 -4.58 11.14 -19.24
C ALA A 171 -4.69 9.64 -19.03
N GLY A 172 -5.70 9.22 -18.27
CA GLY A 172 -6.05 7.82 -18.01
C GLY A 172 -7.43 7.43 -18.53
N SER A 173 -7.60 6.18 -18.93
CA SER A 173 -8.89 5.69 -19.47
C SER A 173 -9.89 5.26 -18.39
N LEU A 174 -9.47 5.11 -17.12
CA LEU A 174 -10.31 4.56 -16.04
C LEU A 174 -11.61 5.35 -15.81
N LEU A 175 -11.50 6.66 -15.50
CA LEU A 175 -12.68 7.46 -15.19
C LEU A 175 -13.59 7.68 -16.42
N PRO A 176 -13.06 7.94 -17.64
CA PRO A 176 -13.88 7.92 -18.84
C PRO A 176 -14.60 6.59 -19.09
N LEU A 177 -13.96 5.44 -18.85
CA LEU A 177 -14.59 4.12 -18.97
C LEU A 177 -15.68 3.92 -17.88
N PHE A 178 -15.40 4.37 -16.66
CA PHE A 178 -16.38 4.35 -15.59
C PHE A 178 -17.61 5.21 -15.95
N ALA A 179 -17.41 6.45 -16.39
CA ALA A 179 -18.48 7.33 -16.84
C ALA A 179 -19.35 6.69 -17.93
N LYS A 180 -18.70 6.08 -18.94
CA LYS A 180 -19.38 5.30 -20.00
C LYS A 180 -20.20 4.15 -19.40
N THR A 181 -19.64 3.39 -18.47
CA THR A 181 -20.27 2.22 -17.84
C THR A 181 -21.53 2.61 -17.05
N VAL A 182 -21.46 3.72 -16.29
CA VAL A 182 -22.59 4.22 -15.51
C VAL A 182 -23.50 5.17 -16.31
N LYS A 183 -23.21 5.36 -17.60
CA LYS A 183 -23.96 6.19 -18.57
C LYS A 183 -23.99 7.68 -18.21
N ALA A 184 -22.97 8.15 -17.49
CA ALA A 184 -22.82 9.56 -17.21
C ALA A 184 -22.42 10.34 -18.48
N LYS A 185 -22.86 11.59 -18.58
CA LYS A 185 -22.62 12.48 -19.72
C LYS A 185 -22.00 13.80 -19.33
N LYS A 186 -22.27 14.28 -18.13
CA LYS A 186 -21.88 15.59 -17.64
C LYS A 186 -21.17 15.46 -16.30
N ILE A 187 -19.88 15.80 -16.29
CA ILE A 187 -18.99 15.57 -15.17
C ILE A 187 -18.77 16.88 -14.41
N GLY A 188 -18.85 16.83 -13.08
CA GLY A 188 -18.35 17.85 -12.16
C GLY A 188 -17.09 17.39 -11.47
N VAL A 189 -16.09 18.27 -11.36
CA VAL A 189 -14.80 17.99 -10.72
C VAL A 189 -14.49 19.06 -9.69
N LEU A 190 -14.16 18.63 -8.47
CA LEU A 190 -13.74 19.50 -7.37
C LEU A 190 -12.35 19.13 -6.89
N ALA A 191 -11.49 20.13 -6.69
CA ALA A 191 -10.14 19.92 -6.20
C ALA A 191 -9.66 21.11 -5.35
N TYR A 192 -8.77 20.81 -4.41
CA TYR A 192 -8.06 21.86 -3.68
C TYR A 192 -6.99 22.52 -4.56
N GLN A 193 -6.62 23.75 -4.23
CA GLN A 193 -5.55 24.49 -4.92
C GLN A 193 -4.14 23.95 -4.69
N VAL A 194 -3.96 22.97 -3.79
CA VAL A 194 -2.64 22.36 -3.54
C VAL A 194 -2.21 21.47 -4.71
N PRO A 195 -0.91 21.34 -4.99
CA PRO A 195 -0.40 20.72 -6.21
C PRO A 195 -1.00 19.33 -6.49
N GLN A 196 -0.97 18.40 -5.55
CA GLN A 196 -1.45 17.02 -5.76
C GLN A 196 -2.92 16.98 -6.15
N SER A 197 -3.75 17.80 -5.51
CA SER A 197 -5.18 17.86 -5.78
C SER A 197 -5.46 18.56 -7.11
N ALA A 198 -4.80 19.68 -7.39
CA ALA A 198 -4.93 20.39 -8.64
C ALA A 198 -4.44 19.56 -9.84
N ASP A 199 -3.34 18.85 -9.69
CA ASP A 199 -2.79 17.96 -10.73
C ASP A 199 -3.71 16.75 -10.99
N CYS A 200 -4.32 16.19 -9.95
CA CYS A 200 -5.37 15.18 -10.11
C CYS A 200 -6.52 15.70 -11.01
N ALA A 201 -7.01 16.92 -10.77
CA ALA A 201 -8.06 17.52 -11.59
C ALA A 201 -7.64 17.79 -13.03
N LYS A 202 -6.38 18.22 -13.27
CA LYS A 202 -5.81 18.36 -14.62
C LYS A 202 -5.77 17.02 -15.36
N GLY A 203 -5.34 15.95 -14.67
CA GLY A 203 -5.33 14.61 -15.24
C GLY A 203 -6.73 14.09 -15.56
N ILE A 204 -7.73 14.44 -14.74
CA ILE A 204 -9.14 14.14 -15.05
C ILE A 204 -9.57 14.88 -16.32
N GLN A 205 -9.26 16.16 -16.45
CA GLN A 205 -9.57 16.93 -17.67
C GLN A 205 -8.89 16.30 -18.88
N ALA A 206 -7.57 16.07 -18.81
CA ALA A 206 -6.81 15.42 -19.90
C ALA A 206 -7.37 14.03 -20.26
N SER A 207 -7.90 13.30 -19.28
CA SER A 207 -8.51 11.99 -19.50
C SER A 207 -9.77 12.07 -20.36
N PHE A 208 -10.66 13.02 -20.07
CA PHE A 208 -11.88 13.20 -20.89
C PHE A 208 -11.61 13.85 -22.23
N ASP A 209 -10.58 14.68 -22.35
CA ASP A 209 -10.13 15.23 -23.63
C ASP A 209 -9.60 14.13 -24.56
N LYS A 210 -8.82 13.20 -24.01
CA LYS A 210 -8.27 12.07 -24.76
C LYS A 210 -9.30 10.95 -25.03
N TYR A 211 -10.20 10.70 -24.11
CA TYR A 211 -11.22 9.64 -24.16
C TYR A 211 -12.64 10.21 -23.99
N PRO A 212 -13.22 10.86 -24.99
CA PRO A 212 -14.44 11.67 -24.88
C PRO A 212 -15.72 10.82 -24.70
N SER A 213 -15.90 10.19 -23.54
CA SER A 213 -17.13 9.45 -23.19
C SER A 213 -18.21 10.33 -22.56
N ALA A 214 -17.81 11.43 -21.94
CA ALA A 214 -18.62 12.43 -21.27
C ALA A 214 -17.91 13.79 -21.36
N LYS A 215 -18.60 14.88 -20.97
CA LYS A 215 -18.04 16.23 -20.99
C LYS A 215 -17.88 16.75 -19.55
N ILE A 216 -16.75 17.36 -19.25
CA ILE A 216 -16.59 18.12 -18.01
C ILE A 216 -17.34 19.44 -18.16
N GLU A 217 -18.44 19.59 -17.45
CA GLU A 217 -19.28 20.79 -17.46
C GLU A 217 -18.94 21.74 -16.31
N PHE A 218 -18.34 21.21 -15.24
CA PHE A 218 -17.91 21.99 -14.10
C PHE A 218 -16.55 21.51 -13.60
N LEU A 219 -15.65 22.44 -13.34
CA LEU A 219 -14.32 22.18 -12.79
C LEU A 219 -13.94 23.33 -11.86
N ASP A 220 -13.69 23.05 -10.59
CA ASP A 220 -13.07 23.98 -9.64
C ASP A 220 -11.81 23.35 -9.02
N THR A 221 -10.68 24.03 -9.17
CA THR A 221 -9.37 23.67 -8.61
C THR A 221 -8.85 24.73 -7.63
N SER A 222 -9.70 25.65 -7.21
CA SER A 222 -9.34 26.80 -6.37
C SER A 222 -9.71 26.62 -4.89
N LEU A 223 -10.29 25.48 -4.53
CA LEU A 223 -10.78 25.23 -3.19
C LEU A 223 -9.64 25.23 -2.16
N SER A 224 -9.88 25.83 -1.01
CA SER A 224 -8.95 25.79 0.11
C SER A 224 -9.03 24.45 0.86
N PHE A 225 -7.93 24.02 1.44
CA PHE A 225 -7.96 22.91 2.41
C PHE A 225 -8.99 23.20 3.52
N GLY A 226 -9.78 22.15 3.87
CA GLY A 226 -10.77 22.27 4.91
C GLY A 226 -12.00 23.12 4.50
N VAL A 227 -12.30 23.20 3.19
CA VAL A 227 -13.51 23.86 2.68
C VAL A 227 -14.75 23.34 3.41
N THR A 228 -15.57 24.28 3.90
CA THR A 228 -16.81 24.00 4.65
C THR A 228 -18.07 24.43 3.92
N ASP A 229 -17.95 25.19 2.84
CA ASP A 229 -19.08 25.66 2.02
C ASP A 229 -18.78 25.41 0.54
N LEU A 230 -19.62 24.61 -0.10
CA LEU A 230 -19.62 24.30 -1.52
C LEU A 230 -20.98 24.62 -2.17
N SER A 231 -21.75 25.53 -1.55
CA SER A 231 -23.09 25.87 -2.00
C SER A 231 -23.13 26.43 -3.41
N ASN A 232 -22.17 27.29 -3.74
CA ASN A 232 -22.04 27.87 -5.09
C ASN A 232 -21.64 26.83 -6.14
N ASP A 233 -20.67 25.97 -5.80
CA ASP A 233 -20.17 24.91 -6.69
C ASP A 233 -21.27 23.92 -7.04
N VAL A 234 -21.99 23.44 -6.01
CA VAL A 234 -23.10 22.50 -6.18
C VAL A 234 -24.26 23.14 -6.95
N SER A 235 -24.57 24.42 -6.71
CA SER A 235 -25.59 25.14 -7.48
C SER A 235 -25.21 25.20 -8.97
N GLN A 236 -23.97 25.57 -9.28
CA GLN A 236 -23.51 25.62 -10.67
C GLN A 236 -23.50 24.22 -11.32
N MET A 237 -23.08 23.17 -10.61
CA MET A 237 -23.16 21.81 -11.11
C MET A 237 -24.60 21.38 -11.42
N LYS A 238 -25.55 21.75 -10.56
CA LYS A 238 -26.96 21.47 -10.75
C LYS A 238 -27.52 22.19 -11.97
N ASP A 239 -27.25 23.47 -12.12
CA ASP A 239 -27.71 24.29 -13.26
C ASP A 239 -27.16 23.78 -14.60
N LYS A 240 -25.95 23.25 -14.60
CA LYS A 240 -25.33 22.61 -15.76
C LYS A 240 -25.79 21.18 -16.02
N GLY A 241 -26.57 20.60 -15.09
CA GLY A 241 -27.11 19.25 -15.17
C GLY A 241 -26.05 18.18 -15.06
N VAL A 242 -25.06 18.38 -14.17
CA VAL A 242 -24.03 17.36 -13.85
C VAL A 242 -24.68 16.10 -13.34
N ASP A 243 -24.28 14.93 -13.86
CA ASP A 243 -24.81 13.61 -13.54
C ASP A 243 -23.77 12.63 -12.95
N LEU A 244 -22.49 13.06 -12.94
CA LEU A 244 -21.41 12.38 -12.21
C LEU A 244 -20.48 13.43 -11.60
N VAL A 245 -20.24 13.32 -10.30
CA VAL A 245 -19.29 14.17 -9.57
C VAL A 245 -18.08 13.32 -9.14
N THR A 246 -16.91 13.85 -9.34
CA THR A 246 -15.66 13.29 -8.79
C THR A 246 -14.90 14.38 -8.05
N THR A 247 -14.03 13.96 -7.14
CA THR A 247 -13.26 14.89 -6.31
C THR A 247 -11.84 14.42 -6.12
N CYS A 248 -10.93 15.37 -6.06
CA CYS A 248 -9.53 15.18 -5.67
C CYS A 248 -9.28 15.67 -4.22
N MET A 249 -10.29 15.59 -3.38
CA MET A 249 -10.27 16.02 -1.98
C MET A 249 -10.17 14.83 -1.02
N ASP A 250 -9.92 15.13 0.23
CA ASP A 250 -9.98 14.17 1.35
C ASP A 250 -11.41 13.81 1.75
N ASN A 251 -11.55 12.99 2.80
CA ASN A 251 -12.85 12.59 3.33
C ASN A 251 -13.71 13.77 3.80
N ASN A 252 -13.11 14.80 4.41
CA ASN A 252 -13.84 15.96 4.92
C ASN A 252 -14.41 16.80 3.78
N GLY A 253 -13.61 17.12 2.77
CA GLY A 253 -14.06 17.84 1.58
C GLY A 253 -15.10 17.06 0.79
N THR A 254 -14.89 15.76 0.64
CA THR A 254 -15.84 14.85 -0.01
C THR A 254 -17.19 14.79 0.75
N LEU A 255 -17.17 14.80 2.08
CA LEU A 255 -18.38 14.83 2.90
C LEU A 255 -19.10 16.17 2.79
N THR A 256 -18.36 17.28 2.78
CA THR A 256 -18.93 18.63 2.56
C THR A 256 -19.67 18.69 1.22
N GLN A 257 -19.04 18.20 0.15
CA GLN A 257 -19.64 18.07 -1.18
C GLN A 257 -20.93 17.24 -1.12
N ALA A 258 -20.88 16.04 -0.57
CA ALA A 258 -22.00 15.11 -0.56
C ALA A 258 -23.22 15.64 0.27
N LYS A 259 -22.93 16.33 1.39
CA LYS A 259 -23.98 17.01 2.18
C LYS A 259 -24.65 18.13 1.40
N GLU A 260 -23.88 18.95 0.70
CA GLU A 260 -24.43 20.06 -0.07
C GLU A 260 -25.19 19.57 -1.31
N MET A 261 -24.70 18.52 -1.99
CA MET A 261 -25.45 17.86 -3.07
C MET A 261 -26.83 17.38 -2.60
N LYS A 262 -26.90 16.75 -1.44
CA LYS A 262 -28.16 16.29 -0.86
C LYS A 262 -29.08 17.45 -0.48
N LYS A 263 -28.54 18.50 0.12
CA LYS A 263 -29.28 19.71 0.53
C LYS A 263 -29.92 20.43 -0.66
N GLN A 264 -29.20 20.54 -1.77
CA GLN A 264 -29.67 21.19 -2.99
C GLN A 264 -30.45 20.27 -3.94
N GLY A 265 -30.45 18.95 -3.67
CA GLY A 265 -31.13 17.97 -4.52
C GLY A 265 -30.41 17.75 -5.86
N LEU A 266 -29.06 17.80 -5.86
CA LEU A 266 -28.26 17.36 -7.02
C LEU A 266 -28.16 15.83 -7.00
N ASP A 267 -28.96 15.18 -7.85
CA ASP A 267 -28.99 13.72 -7.99
C ASP A 267 -27.93 13.26 -9.03
N ALA A 268 -26.65 13.41 -8.68
CA ALA A 268 -25.53 12.94 -9.47
C ALA A 268 -24.85 11.76 -8.79
N LYS A 269 -24.36 10.79 -9.58
CA LYS A 269 -23.48 9.74 -9.06
C LYS A 269 -22.18 10.35 -8.55
N GLN A 270 -21.54 9.70 -7.58
CA GLN A 270 -20.25 10.14 -7.08
C GLN A 270 -19.21 9.05 -7.32
N TYR A 271 -18.05 9.44 -7.86
CA TYR A 271 -16.85 8.61 -7.98
C TYR A 271 -15.82 9.14 -7.00
N LEU A 272 -15.42 8.30 -6.04
CA LEU A 272 -14.68 8.68 -4.84
C LEU A 272 -13.32 7.97 -4.81
N PRO A 273 -12.25 8.59 -5.31
CA PRO A 273 -10.94 7.95 -5.37
C PRO A 273 -10.27 7.76 -4.00
N ASN A 274 -10.68 8.53 -2.97
CA ASN A 274 -10.01 8.57 -1.66
C ASN A 274 -10.94 8.27 -0.47
N ALA A 275 -12.08 7.61 -0.67
CA ALA A 275 -13.10 7.45 0.38
C ALA A 275 -13.29 5.99 0.84
N TYR A 276 -12.30 5.12 0.67
CA TYR A 276 -12.40 3.75 1.15
C TYR A 276 -12.03 3.67 2.64
N ASP A 277 -12.97 4.10 3.48
CA ASP A 277 -12.91 4.04 4.94
C ASP A 277 -14.25 3.52 5.48
N GLN A 278 -14.24 2.36 6.12
CA GLN A 278 -15.44 1.68 6.62
C GLN A 278 -16.16 2.50 7.67
N LYS A 279 -15.43 3.13 8.59
CA LYS A 279 -16.00 3.94 9.65
C LYS A 279 -16.65 5.21 9.06
N PHE A 280 -15.91 5.90 8.19
CA PHE A 280 -16.43 7.09 7.51
C PHE A 280 -17.71 6.80 6.74
N ILE A 281 -17.76 5.71 5.97
CA ILE A 281 -18.96 5.35 5.21
C ILE A 281 -20.08 4.83 6.10
N GLN A 282 -19.79 4.13 7.19
CA GLN A 282 -20.82 3.70 8.15
C GLN A 282 -21.50 4.89 8.82
N GLU A 283 -20.75 5.92 9.20
CA GLU A 283 -21.25 7.13 9.84
C GLU A 283 -21.98 8.06 8.85
N ASN A 284 -21.56 8.08 7.59
CA ASN A 284 -22.02 9.04 6.58
C ASN A 284 -22.76 8.39 5.39
N GLY A 285 -23.10 7.11 5.47
CA GLY A 285 -23.69 6.33 4.38
C GLY A 285 -24.85 6.97 3.61
N PRO A 286 -25.80 7.66 4.27
CA PRO A 286 -26.91 8.33 3.59
C PRO A 286 -26.51 9.40 2.57
N PHE A 287 -25.31 9.96 2.65
CA PHE A 287 -24.78 10.93 1.69
C PHE A 287 -24.07 10.26 0.49
N PHE A 288 -23.70 8.99 0.64
CA PHE A 288 -22.92 8.26 -0.36
C PHE A 288 -23.67 7.06 -0.96
N GLN A 289 -24.95 6.91 -0.69
CA GLN A 289 -25.75 5.82 -1.22
C GLN A 289 -25.69 5.75 -2.75
N GLY A 290 -25.24 4.61 -3.30
CA GLY A 290 -25.09 4.42 -4.74
C GLY A 290 -23.79 4.97 -5.35
N SER A 291 -22.95 5.66 -4.57
CA SER A 291 -21.63 6.14 -4.97
C SER A 291 -20.63 4.99 -5.12
N TYR A 292 -19.49 5.27 -5.74
CA TYR A 292 -18.45 4.27 -5.98
C TYR A 292 -17.11 4.75 -5.43
N ALA A 293 -16.48 3.92 -4.59
CA ALA A 293 -15.12 4.13 -4.12
C ALA A 293 -14.13 3.29 -4.94
N LEU A 294 -12.95 3.87 -5.19
CA LEU A 294 -11.84 3.23 -5.88
C LEU A 294 -10.84 2.67 -4.88
N THR A 295 -10.31 1.47 -5.14
CA THR A 295 -9.13 0.93 -4.45
C THR A 295 -8.17 0.27 -5.44
N PHE A 296 -6.88 0.29 -5.12
CA PHE A 296 -5.82 -0.39 -5.86
C PHE A 296 -5.45 -1.75 -5.23
N PHE A 297 -6.19 -2.16 -4.22
CA PHE A 297 -5.98 -3.40 -3.47
C PHE A 297 -7.30 -4.16 -3.31
N THR A 298 -7.21 -5.41 -2.90
CA THR A 298 -8.38 -6.25 -2.62
C THR A 298 -9.15 -5.70 -1.42
N PRO A 299 -10.41 -5.26 -1.59
CA PRO A 299 -11.23 -4.71 -0.50
C PRO A 299 -11.52 -5.73 0.60
N PHE A 300 -11.79 -5.25 1.80
CA PHE A 300 -12.07 -6.09 2.98
C PHE A 300 -13.35 -6.93 2.85
N GLU A 301 -14.27 -6.48 1.98
CA GLU A 301 -15.61 -7.05 1.78
C GLU A 301 -15.68 -8.15 0.73
N VAL A 302 -14.57 -8.51 0.07
CA VAL A 302 -14.58 -9.63 -0.88
C VAL A 302 -14.95 -10.94 -0.17
N LYS A 303 -15.73 -11.79 -0.84
CA LYS A 303 -16.12 -13.09 -0.30
C LYS A 303 -14.94 -14.05 -0.24
N ASP A 304 -14.24 -14.18 -1.37
CA ASP A 304 -13.09 -15.08 -1.52
C ASP A 304 -11.81 -14.33 -1.18
N LYS A 305 -11.54 -14.19 0.13
CA LYS A 305 -10.39 -13.45 0.62
C LYS A 305 -9.09 -14.16 0.28
N PRO A 306 -8.14 -13.49 -0.39
CA PRO A 306 -6.80 -14.03 -0.62
C PRO A 306 -6.04 -14.20 0.71
N LYS A 307 -4.92 -14.92 0.65
CA LYS A 307 -4.08 -15.19 1.83
C LYS A 307 -3.63 -13.89 2.50
N GLY A 308 -3.15 -12.92 1.71
CA GLY A 308 -2.69 -11.62 2.24
C GLY A 308 -3.76 -10.90 3.06
N LEU A 309 -5.02 -10.89 2.59
CA LEU A 309 -6.11 -10.25 3.32
C LEU A 309 -6.49 -11.02 4.61
N LYS A 310 -6.50 -12.35 4.57
CA LYS A 310 -6.75 -13.18 5.76
C LYS A 310 -5.68 -12.96 6.83
N ASP A 311 -4.42 -12.93 6.42
CA ASP A 311 -3.30 -12.71 7.34
C ASP A 311 -3.33 -11.29 7.92
N PHE A 312 -3.53 -10.28 7.08
CA PHE A 312 -3.72 -8.89 7.52
C PHE A 312 -4.80 -8.81 8.60
N GLN A 313 -6.02 -9.24 8.31
CA GLN A 313 -7.14 -9.13 9.25
C GLN A 313 -6.88 -9.89 10.56
N LYS A 314 -6.26 -11.07 10.48
CA LYS A 314 -5.88 -11.86 11.64
C LYS A 314 -4.89 -11.13 12.54
N TRP A 315 -3.82 -10.57 11.97
CA TRP A 315 -2.75 -9.98 12.75
C TRP A 315 -3.08 -8.56 13.23
N MET A 316 -3.85 -7.79 12.47
CA MET A 316 -4.43 -6.54 12.96
C MET A 316 -5.33 -6.78 14.18
N LYS A 317 -6.23 -7.79 14.11
CA LYS A 317 -7.07 -8.16 15.24
C LYS A 317 -6.24 -8.63 16.45
N LYS A 318 -5.21 -9.45 16.22
CA LYS A 318 -4.32 -9.93 17.29
C LYS A 318 -3.58 -8.80 18.01
N GLY A 319 -3.18 -7.76 17.27
CA GLY A 319 -2.51 -6.57 17.80
C GLY A 319 -3.45 -5.52 18.40
N GLY A 320 -4.78 -5.68 18.27
CA GLY A 320 -5.74 -4.64 18.65
C GLY A 320 -5.67 -3.38 17.79
N PHE A 321 -5.19 -3.51 16.55
CA PHE A 321 -4.93 -2.40 15.63
C PHE A 321 -6.15 -2.04 14.78
N THR A 322 -6.21 -0.79 14.34
CA THR A 322 -7.26 -0.29 13.44
C THR A 322 -7.09 -0.81 12.03
N GLN A 323 -8.15 -1.41 11.47
CA GLN A 323 -8.18 -1.89 10.07
C GLN A 323 -8.79 -0.82 9.17
N ASN A 324 -7.98 -0.23 8.32
CA ASN A 324 -8.39 0.72 7.27
C ASN A 324 -7.39 0.69 6.11
N GLU A 325 -7.60 1.52 5.09
CA GLU A 325 -6.70 1.62 3.93
C GLU A 325 -5.25 1.91 4.34
N ASN A 326 -5.03 2.88 5.23
CA ASN A 326 -3.69 3.26 5.65
C ASN A 326 -2.94 2.11 6.34
N SER A 327 -3.61 1.37 7.21
CA SER A 327 -2.99 0.20 7.85
C SER A 327 -2.72 -0.92 6.85
N LEU A 328 -3.56 -1.09 5.82
CA LEU A 328 -3.29 -2.03 4.75
C LEU A 328 -2.08 -1.59 3.90
N ALA A 329 -1.94 -0.29 3.62
CA ALA A 329 -0.75 0.26 2.96
C ALA A 329 0.52 -0.06 3.78
N GLY A 330 0.48 0.14 5.10
CA GLY A 330 1.57 -0.25 6.00
C GLY A 330 1.93 -1.74 5.91
N TRP A 331 0.93 -2.60 5.90
CA TRP A 331 1.11 -4.04 5.74
C TRP A 331 1.76 -4.41 4.41
N ILE A 332 1.29 -3.83 3.28
CA ILE A 332 1.83 -4.10 1.94
C ILE A 332 3.28 -3.66 1.83
N ASN A 333 3.61 -2.46 2.35
CA ASN A 333 4.98 -1.96 2.36
C ASN A 333 5.92 -2.83 3.20
N ALA A 334 5.46 -3.31 4.36
CA ALA A 334 6.21 -4.23 5.19
C ALA A 334 6.40 -5.60 4.52
N ASP A 335 5.40 -6.10 3.78
CA ASP A 335 5.52 -7.32 2.98
C ASP A 335 6.56 -7.15 1.88
N LEU A 336 6.56 -6.03 1.16
CA LEU A 336 7.51 -5.80 0.09
C LEU A 336 8.96 -5.76 0.61
N LEU A 337 9.21 -5.07 1.72
CA LEU A 337 10.52 -5.11 2.40
C LEU A 337 10.92 -6.55 2.74
N TYR A 338 10.02 -7.33 3.32
CA TYR A 338 10.29 -8.72 3.70
C TYR A 338 10.57 -9.61 2.48
N GLN A 339 9.83 -9.45 1.38
CA GLN A 339 10.12 -10.18 0.13
C GLN A 339 11.47 -9.76 -0.47
N GLY A 340 11.82 -8.47 -0.41
CA GLY A 340 13.12 -7.98 -0.81
C GLY A 340 14.27 -8.59 0.00
N LEU A 341 14.12 -8.63 1.33
CA LEU A 341 15.09 -9.30 2.23
C LEU A 341 15.24 -10.78 1.87
N LYS A 342 14.14 -11.49 1.64
CA LYS A 342 14.16 -12.91 1.25
C LYS A 342 14.91 -13.14 -0.06
N ALA A 343 14.63 -12.30 -1.06
CA ALA A 343 15.24 -12.43 -2.37
C ALA A 343 16.73 -12.04 -2.38
N ALA A 344 17.12 -11.07 -1.54
CA ALA A 344 18.51 -10.66 -1.39
C ALA A 344 19.41 -11.70 -0.68
N GLY A 345 18.82 -12.57 0.15
CA GLY A 345 19.56 -13.60 0.88
C GLY A 345 20.14 -13.14 2.23
N PRO A 346 20.82 -14.04 2.98
CA PRO A 346 21.26 -13.80 4.36
C PRO A 346 22.39 -12.77 4.50
N ASP A 347 23.15 -12.49 3.45
CA ASP A 347 24.20 -11.48 3.36
C ASP A 347 23.70 -10.18 2.70
N PHE A 348 22.45 -9.83 2.95
CA PHE A 348 21.77 -8.69 2.35
C PHE A 348 22.47 -7.36 2.64
N THR A 349 22.37 -6.45 1.68
CA THR A 349 22.70 -5.03 1.82
C THR A 349 21.51 -4.20 1.33
N ARG A 350 21.48 -2.89 1.60
CA ARG A 350 20.46 -2.00 1.03
C ARG A 350 20.38 -2.15 -0.49
N GLN A 351 21.53 -2.15 -1.18
CA GLN A 351 21.58 -2.28 -2.64
C GLN A 351 21.05 -3.64 -3.11
N LYS A 352 21.44 -4.76 -2.48
CA LYS A 352 20.94 -6.09 -2.84
C LYS A 352 19.41 -6.19 -2.71
N ILE A 353 18.81 -5.53 -1.70
CA ILE A 353 17.36 -5.50 -1.54
C ILE A 353 16.72 -4.69 -2.65
N VAL A 354 17.26 -3.51 -2.97
CA VAL A 354 16.79 -2.67 -4.07
C VAL A 354 16.83 -3.44 -5.39
N ASP A 355 17.95 -4.08 -5.71
CA ASP A 355 18.11 -4.87 -6.95
C ASP A 355 17.15 -6.06 -6.99
N ALA A 356 16.99 -6.75 -5.86
CA ALA A 356 16.10 -7.89 -5.74
C ALA A 356 14.63 -7.49 -5.96
N ILE A 357 14.17 -6.38 -5.39
CA ILE A 357 12.81 -5.89 -5.61
C ILE A 357 12.64 -5.45 -7.06
N ASN A 358 13.60 -4.70 -7.63
CA ASN A 358 13.55 -4.22 -9.00
C ASN A 358 13.62 -5.34 -10.06
N SER A 359 13.89 -6.57 -9.66
CA SER A 359 13.82 -7.76 -10.53
C SER A 359 12.49 -8.51 -10.45
N MET A 360 11.59 -8.17 -9.52
CA MET A 360 10.30 -8.85 -9.35
C MET A 360 9.33 -8.48 -10.48
N THR A 361 8.69 -9.49 -11.08
CA THR A 361 7.81 -9.30 -12.25
C THR A 361 6.32 -9.40 -11.94
N ASP A 362 5.94 -9.92 -10.78
CA ASP A 362 4.53 -10.14 -10.40
C ASP A 362 4.37 -10.12 -8.88
N TYR A 363 4.64 -8.95 -8.28
CA TYR A 363 4.47 -8.78 -6.85
C TYR A 363 3.00 -8.49 -6.52
N THR A 364 2.37 -9.37 -5.74
CA THR A 364 0.94 -9.31 -5.43
C THR A 364 0.61 -9.06 -3.97
N ALA A 365 1.60 -8.98 -3.09
CA ALA A 365 1.38 -8.99 -1.64
C ALA A 365 0.42 -10.12 -1.20
N ASN A 366 0.65 -11.33 -1.69
CA ASN A 366 -0.20 -12.52 -1.46
C ASN A 366 -1.67 -12.34 -1.87
N GLY A 367 -1.90 -11.67 -3.00
CA GLY A 367 -3.22 -11.44 -3.61
C GLY A 367 -3.92 -10.18 -3.11
N LEU A 368 -3.25 -9.31 -2.37
CA LEU A 368 -3.78 -8.00 -2.01
C LEU A 368 -3.77 -7.03 -3.19
N LEU A 369 -2.78 -7.15 -4.08
CA LEU A 369 -2.60 -6.29 -5.25
C LEU A 369 -2.88 -7.06 -6.54
N ALA A 370 -3.16 -6.31 -7.60
CA ALA A 370 -3.32 -6.85 -8.94
C ALA A 370 -2.00 -7.24 -9.60
N GLY A 371 -0.86 -7.13 -8.93
CA GLY A 371 0.49 -7.44 -9.39
C GLY A 371 1.23 -6.23 -9.91
N ILE A 372 2.50 -6.19 -9.55
CA ILE A 372 3.40 -5.11 -9.90
C ILE A 372 4.62 -5.73 -10.56
N ASP A 373 4.96 -5.25 -11.75
CA ASP A 373 6.23 -5.51 -12.41
C ASP A 373 7.23 -4.42 -11.99
N TRP A 374 8.06 -4.70 -10.99
CA TRP A 374 9.01 -3.73 -10.47
C TRP A 374 10.16 -3.40 -11.42
N ARG A 375 10.39 -4.16 -12.50
CA ARG A 375 11.38 -3.81 -13.55
C ARG A 375 11.04 -2.49 -14.22
N THR A 376 9.75 -2.12 -14.20
CA THR A 376 9.22 -0.88 -14.75
C THR A 376 8.50 -0.04 -13.70
N GLY A 377 8.54 -0.47 -12.44
CA GLY A 377 7.73 0.09 -11.33
C GLY A 377 8.02 1.54 -10.96
N HIS A 378 9.11 2.12 -11.45
CA HIS A 378 9.50 3.50 -11.17
C HIS A 378 9.11 4.48 -12.29
N SER A 379 8.43 4.02 -13.33
CA SER A 379 7.94 4.87 -14.43
C SER A 379 6.42 4.93 -14.45
N GLN A 380 5.88 6.01 -14.98
CA GLN A 380 4.43 6.21 -15.11
C GLN A 380 3.76 5.21 -16.09
N GLU A 381 4.53 4.55 -16.95
CA GLU A 381 4.01 3.62 -17.96
C GLU A 381 3.75 2.21 -17.41
N SER A 382 4.13 1.95 -16.18
CA SER A 382 4.16 0.60 -15.61
C SER A 382 2.91 0.19 -14.83
N THR A 383 1.85 0.99 -14.80
CA THR A 383 0.61 0.60 -14.13
C THR A 383 -0.06 -0.55 -14.88
N ASN A 384 -0.53 -1.56 -14.15
CA ASN A 384 -1.23 -2.70 -14.73
C ASN A 384 -2.67 -2.39 -15.20
N GLY A 385 -3.15 -1.16 -15.01
CA GLY A 385 -4.50 -0.75 -15.38
C GLY A 385 -5.62 -1.49 -14.66
N CYS A 386 -5.37 -2.04 -13.47
CA CYS A 386 -6.34 -2.83 -12.71
C CYS A 386 -6.68 -2.17 -11.37
N VAL A 387 -7.97 -2.10 -11.06
CA VAL A 387 -8.50 -1.49 -9.83
C VAL A 387 -9.69 -2.29 -9.32
N VAL A 388 -10.13 -2.02 -8.09
CA VAL A 388 -11.45 -2.44 -7.62
C VAL A 388 -12.32 -1.21 -7.42
N LEU A 389 -13.50 -1.26 -8.00
CA LEU A 389 -14.55 -0.28 -7.76
C LEU A 389 -15.57 -0.91 -6.81
N SER A 390 -15.82 -0.27 -5.68
CA SER A 390 -16.78 -0.73 -4.69
C SER A 390 -17.96 0.24 -4.63
N LYS A 391 -19.17 -0.27 -4.87
CA LYS A 391 -20.39 0.50 -4.71
C LYS A 391 -20.73 0.63 -3.22
N ILE A 392 -21.18 1.79 -2.81
CA ILE A 392 -21.63 2.05 -1.44
C ILE A 392 -23.13 1.79 -1.35
N GLU A 393 -23.51 0.81 -0.54
CA GLU A 393 -24.90 0.43 -0.30
C GLU A 393 -25.13 0.23 1.21
N ASN A 394 -26.08 0.97 1.76
CA ASN A 394 -26.47 0.89 3.18
C ASN A 394 -25.26 1.07 4.14
N GLY A 395 -24.40 2.05 3.86
CA GLY A 395 -23.21 2.35 4.67
C GLY A 395 -22.11 1.29 4.62
N LYS A 396 -22.09 0.47 3.57
CA LYS A 396 -21.08 -0.58 3.36
C LYS A 396 -20.57 -0.57 1.92
N PHE A 397 -19.33 -1.00 1.75
CA PHE A 397 -18.75 -1.23 0.43
C PHE A 397 -19.16 -2.59 -0.11
N LYS A 398 -19.39 -2.65 -1.40
CA LYS A 398 -19.68 -3.88 -2.14
C LYS A 398 -18.89 -3.87 -3.44
N PRO A 399 -17.88 -4.73 -3.61
CA PRO A 399 -17.13 -4.82 -4.85
C PRO A 399 -18.05 -4.94 -6.06
N ALA A 400 -17.81 -4.13 -7.08
CA ALA A 400 -18.62 -4.02 -8.28
C ALA A 400 -17.76 -4.29 -9.54
N PHE A 401 -18.41 -4.75 -10.61
CA PHE A 401 -17.83 -5.04 -11.93
C PHE A 401 -16.82 -6.21 -11.98
N GLY A 402 -16.24 -6.62 -10.84
CA GLY A 402 -15.41 -7.82 -10.75
C GLY A 402 -16.22 -9.10 -10.60
N GLN A 403 -15.52 -10.23 -10.53
CA GLN A 403 -16.09 -11.57 -10.30
C GLN A 403 -15.63 -12.11 -8.94
N SER A 404 -16.31 -13.14 -8.44
CA SER A 404 -15.89 -13.85 -7.22
C SER A 404 -14.49 -14.42 -7.41
N GLY A 405 -13.60 -14.16 -6.43
CA GLY A 405 -12.18 -14.53 -6.52
C GLY A 405 -11.33 -13.67 -7.47
N LYS A 406 -11.94 -12.77 -8.26
CA LYS A 406 -11.29 -11.86 -9.21
C LYS A 406 -11.88 -10.45 -9.06
N PRO A 407 -11.65 -9.76 -7.93
CA PRO A 407 -12.32 -8.49 -7.64
C PRO A 407 -11.84 -7.34 -8.53
N PHE A 408 -10.62 -7.45 -9.06
CA PHE A 408 -10.06 -6.41 -9.91
C PHE A 408 -10.76 -6.35 -11.26
N VAL A 409 -11.03 -5.14 -11.72
CA VAL A 409 -11.39 -4.84 -13.09
C VAL A 409 -10.26 -4.09 -13.74
N CYS A 410 -9.96 -4.44 -15.00
CA CYS A 410 -8.83 -3.89 -15.71
C CYS A 410 -9.30 -2.98 -16.85
N TYR A 411 -8.48 -2.01 -17.16
CA TYR A 411 -8.66 -1.09 -18.27
C TYR A 411 -7.32 -0.93 -19.01
N PRO A 412 -7.32 -0.80 -20.34
CA PRO A 412 -6.07 -0.66 -21.08
C PRO A 412 -5.41 0.68 -20.77
N ASN A 413 -4.09 0.69 -20.59
CA ASN A 413 -3.36 1.90 -20.25
C ASN A 413 -3.39 2.96 -21.36
N GLN A 414 -3.41 2.55 -22.63
CA GLN A 414 -3.46 3.44 -23.79
C GLN A 414 -4.32 2.89 -24.92
N PRO A 415 -5.63 2.68 -24.73
CA PRO A 415 -6.47 2.24 -25.83
C PRO A 415 -6.66 3.37 -26.84
N ALA A 416 -6.69 3.04 -28.12
CA ALA A 416 -7.08 3.99 -29.17
C ALA A 416 -8.54 4.45 -28.99
N GLN A 417 -9.38 3.58 -28.42
CA GLN A 417 -10.76 3.86 -28.04
C GLN A 417 -11.08 3.18 -26.69
N LEU A 418 -12.02 3.75 -25.96
CA LEU A 418 -12.50 3.14 -24.73
C LEU A 418 -13.17 1.79 -25.04
N PRO A 419 -12.85 0.70 -24.32
CA PRO A 419 -13.55 -0.56 -24.44
C PRO A 419 -15.04 -0.41 -24.07
N ALA A 420 -15.84 -1.41 -24.44
CA ALA A 420 -17.29 -1.38 -24.15
C ALA A 420 -17.57 -1.48 -22.65
N LYS A 421 -16.74 -2.23 -21.90
CA LYS A 421 -16.88 -2.52 -20.47
C LYS A 421 -15.51 -2.83 -19.84
N PHE A 422 -15.47 -2.82 -18.53
CA PHE A 422 -14.33 -3.36 -17.79
C PHE A 422 -14.18 -4.86 -18.01
N VAL A 423 -12.94 -5.33 -18.01
CA VAL A 423 -12.61 -6.77 -18.09
C VAL A 423 -12.19 -7.22 -16.69
N ALA A 424 -12.79 -8.30 -16.17
CA ALA A 424 -12.36 -8.89 -14.93
C ALA A 424 -10.95 -9.49 -15.09
N SER A 425 -10.05 -9.23 -14.12
CA SER A 425 -8.70 -9.78 -14.13
C SER A 425 -8.73 -11.30 -14.07
N SER A 426 -8.06 -11.97 -15.02
CA SER A 426 -7.86 -13.43 -14.99
C SER A 426 -6.64 -13.85 -14.18
N GLY A 427 -5.88 -12.90 -13.71
CA GLY A 427 -4.55 -12.97 -13.12
C GLY A 427 -3.71 -11.87 -13.76
N GLN A 428 -2.71 -11.39 -13.09
CA GLN A 428 -2.12 -10.10 -13.45
C GLN A 428 -1.28 -10.13 -14.71
N ALA A 429 -0.54 -11.19 -14.91
CA ALA A 429 0.21 -11.40 -16.15
C ALA A 429 -0.70 -11.69 -17.36
N GLY A 430 -1.99 -11.93 -17.14
CA GLY A 430 -2.95 -12.29 -18.17
C GLY A 430 -3.59 -11.11 -18.88
N PHE A 431 -3.67 -9.93 -18.22
CA PHE A 431 -4.42 -8.80 -18.77
C PHE A 431 -3.86 -8.31 -20.13
N ALA A 432 -2.54 -8.18 -20.25
CA ALA A 432 -1.91 -7.77 -21.51
C ALA A 432 -2.17 -8.76 -22.66
N LYS A 433 -2.29 -10.06 -22.35
CA LYS A 433 -2.62 -11.09 -23.35
C LYS A 433 -4.10 -11.08 -23.75
N GLU A 434 -5.01 -10.80 -22.78
CA GLU A 434 -6.45 -10.74 -23.03
C GLU A 434 -6.89 -9.45 -23.74
N SER A 435 -6.11 -8.38 -23.65
CA SER A 435 -6.37 -7.11 -24.34
C SER A 435 -5.88 -7.08 -25.79
N GLY A 436 -5.18 -8.12 -26.26
CA GLY A 436 -4.65 -8.18 -27.62
C GLY A 436 -3.44 -7.28 -27.85
N GLN A 437 -2.72 -6.91 -26.82
CA GLN A 437 -1.44 -6.22 -26.89
C GLN A 437 -0.26 -7.17 -26.96
#